data_d57d83288ab49b1119dc535b9ee16147
#
_entry.id   d57d83288ab49b1119dc535b9ee16147
#
_cell.length_a   1.000
_cell.length_b   1.000
_cell.length_c   1.000
_cell.angle_alpha   90.00
_cell.angle_beta   90.00
_cell.angle_gamma   90.00
#
_symmetry.space_group_name_H-M   'P 1'
#
loop_
_entity.id
_entity.type
_entity.pdbx_description
1 polymer ?
#
loop_
_entity_poly.entity_id
_entity_poly.type
_entity_poly.pdbx_seq_one_letter_code
_entity_poly.pdbx_strand_id
1 'polypeptide(L)'
;MFDPKTNKFPYPIDTNKHYLEVKKNRGIVFDTEYPYIDRSKWFRFKQNLVRIFEYALVFFICTVRLGLKIEGRENLKKHRDVLKNGVISVANHVHMWDYIAVMKAIRPYRSNLLVWAPNVNGENGTLIRMVGGIPIPEGSVAATKTYLKAVSGLLKDDHGWLHIYAEGSMWEYYAPIRPFKKGPARIACSNDKPIIPLGFSYREPGWIRKNIFHQAAKFTLHVGEPLFPNKELGPKEREMDLTIRCHDAVCSLVGIDPKDSIYPPVFDNSKRVDYYTDTYGVGYKGSY
;
A
#
# COMPACT_ATOMS: atom_id res chain seq x y z
N MET A 1 6.04 -12.76 13.54
CA MET A 1 6.89 -11.62 13.93
C MET A 1 8.27 -11.82 13.30
N PHE A 2 8.93 -10.76 12.81
CA PHE A 2 10.28 -10.85 12.29
C PHE A 2 11.21 -11.47 13.34
N ASP A 3 12.01 -12.48 12.97
CA ASP A 3 13.00 -13.06 13.86
C ASP A 3 14.36 -12.36 13.65
N PRO A 4 14.76 -11.50 14.59
CA PRO A 4 16.00 -10.75 14.47
C PRO A 4 17.25 -11.64 14.51
N LYS A 5 17.15 -12.87 15.02
CA LYS A 5 18.29 -13.81 15.07
C LYS A 5 18.64 -14.37 13.70
N THR A 6 17.66 -14.53 12.83
CA THR A 6 17.90 -15.03 11.49
C THR A 6 18.26 -13.92 10.51
N ASN A 7 17.99 -12.65 10.85
CA ASN A 7 18.18 -11.46 10.01
C ASN A 7 17.84 -11.71 8.53
N LYS A 8 16.78 -12.46 8.31
CA LYS A 8 16.39 -12.93 6.99
C LYS A 8 16.00 -11.79 6.05
N PHE A 9 15.58 -10.66 6.62
CA PHE A 9 15.17 -9.47 5.92
C PHE A 9 15.95 -8.26 6.40
N PRO A 10 17.17 -8.02 5.87
CA PRO A 10 17.93 -6.83 6.20
C PRO A 10 17.27 -5.59 5.58
N TYR A 11 16.85 -4.67 6.42
CA TYR A 11 16.18 -3.45 5.96
C TYR A 11 17.21 -2.36 5.62
N PRO A 12 17.02 -1.63 4.51
CA PRO A 12 17.94 -0.57 4.13
C PRO A 12 17.85 0.61 5.11
N ILE A 13 18.98 1.31 5.32
CA ILE A 13 19.01 2.55 6.11
C ILE A 13 18.16 3.63 5.41
N ASP A 14 18.27 3.73 4.09
CA ASP A 14 17.42 4.61 3.30
C ASP A 14 16.00 4.03 3.18
N THR A 15 15.03 4.71 3.80
CA THR A 15 13.63 4.32 3.79
C THR A 15 12.98 4.37 2.41
N ASN A 16 13.60 5.03 1.44
CA ASN A 16 13.11 5.08 0.05
C ASN A 16 13.62 3.90 -0.78
N LYS A 17 14.65 3.22 -0.30
CA LYS A 17 15.22 2.09 -1.03
C LYS A 17 14.24 0.92 -1.02
N HIS A 18 13.97 0.39 -2.22
CA HIS A 18 13.17 -0.82 -2.37
C HIS A 18 13.96 -2.04 -1.89
N TYR A 19 13.27 -2.92 -1.15
CA TYR A 19 13.84 -4.17 -0.67
C TYR A 19 14.09 -5.18 -1.80
N LEU A 20 13.20 -5.18 -2.81
CA LEU A 20 13.29 -6.06 -3.96
C LEU A 20 13.80 -5.28 -5.18
N GLU A 21 14.80 -5.83 -5.84
CA GLU A 21 15.29 -5.31 -7.11
C GLU A 21 14.52 -5.91 -8.27
N VAL A 22 14.20 -5.08 -9.27
CA VAL A 22 13.56 -5.51 -10.51
C VAL A 22 14.63 -5.93 -11.51
N LYS A 23 14.69 -7.22 -11.81
CA LYS A 23 15.79 -7.82 -12.62
C LYS A 23 15.67 -7.58 -14.12
N LYS A 24 14.46 -7.30 -14.65
CA LYS A 24 14.20 -7.19 -16.08
C LYS A 24 13.64 -5.81 -16.40
N ASN A 25 14.14 -5.19 -17.46
CA ASN A 25 13.60 -3.98 -18.02
C ASN A 25 13.03 -4.27 -19.41
N ARG A 26 11.74 -4.06 -19.60
CA ARG A 26 11.01 -4.30 -20.86
C ARG A 26 11.08 -3.10 -21.83
N GLY A 27 11.73 -2.02 -21.44
CA GLY A 27 11.86 -0.82 -22.27
C GLY A 27 10.57 0.00 -22.39
N ILE A 28 9.61 -0.17 -21.48
CA ILE A 28 8.36 0.61 -21.51
C ILE A 28 8.65 2.03 -21.06
N VAL A 29 8.27 2.99 -21.88
CA VAL A 29 8.37 4.42 -21.57
C VAL A 29 7.04 4.90 -21.00
N PHE A 30 7.11 5.57 -19.84
CA PHE A 30 5.94 6.12 -19.16
C PHE A 30 5.88 7.63 -19.40
N ASP A 31 5.53 8.00 -20.63
CA ASP A 31 5.43 9.38 -21.12
C ASP A 31 3.98 9.91 -21.16
N THR A 32 3.74 10.93 -21.95
CA THR A 32 2.42 11.55 -22.13
C THR A 32 1.45 10.69 -22.93
N GLU A 33 1.94 9.77 -23.75
CA GLU A 33 1.14 8.87 -24.60
C GLU A 33 0.81 7.55 -23.90
N TYR A 34 1.49 7.26 -22.77
CA TYR A 34 1.27 6.02 -22.05
C TYR A 34 -0.16 5.94 -21.45
N PRO A 35 -0.91 4.85 -21.70
CA PRO A 35 -2.26 4.68 -21.17
C PRO A 35 -2.22 4.29 -19.69
N TYR A 36 -2.00 5.26 -18.77
CA TYR A 36 -1.95 5.02 -17.32
C TYR A 36 -3.19 4.27 -16.84
N ILE A 37 -4.36 4.60 -17.36
CA ILE A 37 -5.60 3.85 -17.17
C ILE A 37 -6.13 3.48 -18.55
N ASP A 38 -6.01 2.21 -18.91
CA ASP A 38 -6.51 1.71 -20.19
C ASP A 38 -8.00 1.39 -20.07
N ARG A 39 -8.83 2.18 -20.79
CA ARG A 39 -10.28 2.03 -20.83
C ARG A 39 -10.76 1.24 -22.05
N SER A 40 -9.87 0.69 -22.88
CA SER A 40 -10.23 -0.10 -24.05
C SER A 40 -11.04 -1.34 -23.65
N LYS A 41 -12.03 -1.69 -24.47
CA LYS A 41 -12.90 -2.86 -24.22
C LYS A 41 -12.09 -4.15 -24.11
N TRP A 42 -11.06 -4.28 -24.93
CA TRP A 42 -10.19 -5.47 -24.95
C TRP A 42 -9.34 -5.59 -23.69
N PHE A 43 -8.76 -4.49 -23.21
CA PHE A 43 -8.01 -4.48 -21.96
C PHE A 43 -8.90 -4.82 -20.77
N ARG A 44 -10.10 -4.19 -20.69
CA ARG A 44 -11.07 -4.46 -19.62
C ARG A 44 -11.57 -5.91 -19.63
N PHE A 45 -11.76 -6.49 -20.83
CA PHE A 45 -12.11 -7.92 -20.96
C PHE A 45 -11.01 -8.80 -20.36
N LYS A 46 -9.74 -8.61 -20.78
CA LYS A 46 -8.59 -9.36 -20.21
C LYS A 46 -8.46 -9.16 -18.71
N GLN A 47 -8.61 -7.94 -18.23
CA GLN A 47 -8.61 -7.61 -16.81
C GLN A 47 -9.69 -8.38 -16.03
N ASN A 48 -10.88 -8.50 -16.59
CA ASN A 48 -11.96 -9.26 -15.96
C ASN A 48 -11.66 -10.75 -15.89
N LEU A 49 -11.05 -11.33 -16.93
CA LEU A 49 -10.61 -12.73 -16.91
C LEU A 49 -9.56 -12.96 -15.82
N VAL A 50 -8.52 -12.11 -15.78
CA VAL A 50 -7.49 -12.20 -14.74
C VAL A 50 -8.11 -12.11 -13.35
N ARG A 51 -9.04 -11.20 -13.13
CA ARG A 51 -9.74 -11.04 -11.85
C ARG A 51 -10.56 -12.25 -11.43
N ILE A 52 -11.14 -13.01 -12.37
CA ILE A 52 -11.81 -14.28 -12.06
C ILE A 52 -10.79 -15.29 -11.50
N PHE A 53 -9.64 -15.40 -12.15
CA PHE A 53 -8.54 -16.23 -11.64
C PHE A 53 -8.00 -15.76 -10.29
N GLU A 54 -7.88 -14.45 -10.10
CA GLU A 54 -7.49 -13.87 -8.81
C GLU A 54 -8.45 -14.26 -7.71
N TYR A 55 -9.74 -14.28 -7.96
CA TYR A 55 -10.73 -14.68 -6.96
C TYR A 55 -10.55 -16.13 -6.50
N ALA A 56 -10.24 -17.05 -7.39
CA ALA A 56 -9.94 -18.44 -7.05
C ALA A 56 -8.58 -18.54 -6.33
N LEU A 57 -7.55 -17.88 -6.87
CA LEU A 57 -6.19 -17.87 -6.31
C LEU A 57 -6.09 -17.07 -5.01
N VAL A 58 -6.84 -15.94 -4.91
CA VAL A 58 -6.92 -15.08 -3.73
C VAL A 58 -7.38 -15.84 -2.49
N PHE A 59 -8.39 -16.69 -2.63
CA PHE A 59 -8.85 -17.49 -1.50
C PHE A 59 -7.73 -18.41 -0.99
N PHE A 60 -7.04 -19.08 -1.91
CA PHE A 60 -5.93 -19.97 -1.56
C PHE A 60 -4.76 -19.20 -0.93
N ILE A 61 -4.24 -18.18 -1.61
CA ILE A 61 -3.10 -17.40 -1.12
C ILE A 61 -3.41 -16.74 0.23
N CYS A 62 -4.54 -16.04 0.35
CA CYS A 62 -4.88 -15.36 1.59
C CYS A 62 -5.15 -16.32 2.75
N THR A 63 -5.79 -17.45 2.50
CA THR A 63 -6.17 -18.39 3.57
C THR A 63 -5.00 -19.28 3.96
N VAL A 64 -4.32 -19.84 2.97
CA VAL A 64 -3.25 -20.80 3.21
C VAL A 64 -1.92 -20.12 3.41
N ARG A 65 -1.52 -19.22 2.50
CA ARG A 65 -0.19 -18.61 2.52
C ARG A 65 -0.05 -17.52 3.58
N LEU A 66 -1.01 -16.59 3.66
CA LEU A 66 -0.93 -15.47 4.61
C LEU A 66 -1.58 -15.75 5.95
N GLY A 67 -2.45 -16.78 6.06
CA GLY A 67 -3.27 -16.99 7.24
C GLY A 67 -4.09 -15.74 7.58
N LEU A 68 -4.60 -15.06 6.55
CA LEU A 68 -5.20 -13.74 6.65
C LEU A 68 -6.48 -13.73 7.50
N LYS A 69 -6.53 -12.79 8.46
CA LYS A 69 -7.73 -12.33 9.13
C LYS A 69 -8.04 -10.92 8.66
N ILE A 70 -9.31 -10.55 8.53
CA ILE A 70 -9.75 -9.19 8.20
C ILE A 70 -10.62 -8.69 9.34
N GLU A 71 -10.32 -7.51 9.85
CA GLU A 71 -11.06 -6.82 10.92
C GLU A 71 -11.51 -5.44 10.46
N GLY A 72 -12.57 -4.88 11.05
CA GLY A 72 -13.09 -3.55 10.72
C GLY A 72 -13.82 -3.46 9.37
N ARG A 73 -14.15 -4.59 8.73
CA ARG A 73 -14.84 -4.59 7.42
C ARG A 73 -16.25 -3.99 7.49
N GLU A 74 -16.84 -3.94 8.64
CA GLU A 74 -18.10 -3.24 8.91
C GLU A 74 -18.05 -1.76 8.57
N ASN A 75 -16.89 -1.12 8.69
CA ASN A 75 -16.68 0.28 8.31
C ASN A 75 -16.98 0.52 6.83
N LEU A 76 -16.64 -0.44 5.95
CA LEU A 76 -16.99 -0.35 4.53
C LEU A 76 -18.50 -0.41 4.29
N LYS A 77 -19.23 -1.16 5.10
CA LYS A 77 -20.70 -1.24 4.99
C LYS A 77 -21.34 0.05 5.49
N LYS A 78 -20.86 0.56 6.64
CA LYS A 78 -21.33 1.80 7.27
C LYS A 78 -21.16 3.01 6.34
N HIS A 79 -20.06 3.07 5.60
CA HIS A 79 -19.73 4.20 4.73
C HIS A 79 -19.97 3.93 3.23
N ARG A 80 -20.84 2.99 2.91
CA ARG A 80 -21.11 2.56 1.53
C ARG A 80 -21.40 3.71 0.56
N ASP A 81 -22.14 4.73 1.00
CA ASP A 81 -22.51 5.85 0.13
C ASP A 81 -21.34 6.76 -0.19
N VAL A 82 -20.41 6.92 0.75
CA VAL A 82 -19.13 7.61 0.54
C VAL A 82 -18.27 6.85 -0.47
N LEU A 83 -18.17 5.54 -0.30
CA LEU A 83 -17.27 4.68 -1.09
C LEU A 83 -17.68 4.55 -2.55
N LYS A 84 -18.96 4.74 -2.88
CA LYS A 84 -19.47 4.74 -4.26
C LYS A 84 -18.99 5.92 -5.12
N ASN A 85 -18.48 6.99 -4.48
CA ASN A 85 -18.12 8.21 -5.16
C ASN A 85 -16.63 8.32 -5.50
N GLY A 86 -15.90 7.22 -5.44
CA GLY A 86 -14.45 7.18 -5.60
C GLY A 86 -13.71 7.42 -4.28
N VAL A 87 -12.72 6.58 -4.00
CA VAL A 87 -12.04 6.53 -2.71
C VAL A 87 -10.58 6.12 -2.88
N ILE A 88 -9.76 6.58 -1.95
CA ILE A 88 -8.37 6.17 -1.83
C ILE A 88 -8.25 5.29 -0.59
N SER A 89 -7.40 4.28 -0.61
CA SER A 89 -6.97 3.58 0.60
C SER A 89 -5.45 3.62 0.71
N VAL A 90 -4.95 3.67 1.93
CA VAL A 90 -3.53 3.62 2.25
C VAL A 90 -3.23 2.47 3.18
N ALA A 91 -2.03 1.92 3.09
CA ALA A 91 -1.56 0.89 4.02
C ALA A 91 -0.04 0.96 4.22
N ASN A 92 0.46 0.30 5.27
CA ASN A 92 1.85 -0.13 5.36
C ASN A 92 2.12 -1.26 4.35
N HIS A 93 3.36 -1.37 3.85
CA HIS A 93 3.73 -2.30 2.78
C HIS A 93 4.70 -3.35 3.29
N VAL A 94 4.19 -4.54 3.54
CA VAL A 94 4.86 -5.55 4.38
C VAL A 94 5.06 -6.92 3.73
N HIS A 95 4.51 -7.14 2.53
CA HIS A 95 4.66 -8.41 1.84
C HIS A 95 4.31 -8.30 0.35
N MET A 96 4.96 -9.09 -0.50
CA MET A 96 4.70 -9.06 -1.96
C MET A 96 3.26 -9.44 -2.35
N TRP A 97 2.52 -10.12 -1.48
CA TRP A 97 1.13 -10.53 -1.69
C TRP A 97 0.10 -9.72 -0.89
N ASP A 98 0.53 -8.65 -0.21
CA ASP A 98 -0.37 -7.87 0.65
C ASP A 98 -1.50 -7.17 -0.12
N TYR A 99 -1.25 -6.77 -1.37
CA TYR A 99 -2.30 -6.22 -2.24
C TYR A 99 -3.45 -7.21 -2.47
N ILE A 100 -3.17 -8.51 -2.53
CA ILE A 100 -4.22 -9.53 -2.62
C ILE A 100 -5.11 -9.52 -1.37
N ALA A 101 -4.51 -9.32 -0.19
CA ALA A 101 -5.28 -9.17 1.05
C ALA A 101 -6.17 -7.92 1.02
N VAL A 102 -5.65 -6.79 0.49
CA VAL A 102 -6.45 -5.57 0.28
C VAL A 102 -7.63 -5.85 -0.64
N MET A 103 -7.41 -6.46 -1.80
CA MET A 103 -8.49 -6.82 -2.73
C MET A 103 -9.56 -7.68 -2.07
N LYS A 104 -9.17 -8.63 -1.22
CA LYS A 104 -10.12 -9.46 -0.46
C LYS A 104 -10.91 -8.64 0.55
N ALA A 105 -10.26 -7.73 1.27
CA ALA A 105 -10.88 -6.94 2.32
C ALA A 105 -11.95 -5.99 1.78
N ILE A 106 -11.66 -5.30 0.67
CA ILE A 106 -12.53 -4.26 0.12
C ILE A 106 -13.69 -4.77 -0.74
N ARG A 107 -13.84 -6.08 -0.94
CA ARG A 107 -14.97 -6.63 -1.69
C ARG A 107 -16.33 -6.07 -1.24
N PRO A 108 -17.24 -5.75 -2.15
CA PRO A 108 -17.24 -6.03 -3.59
C PRO A 108 -16.53 -5.00 -4.48
N TYR A 109 -15.89 -4.00 -3.90
CA TYR A 109 -15.19 -2.96 -4.65
C TYR A 109 -13.97 -3.51 -5.37
N ARG A 110 -13.57 -2.84 -6.46
CA ARG A 110 -12.39 -3.17 -7.26
C ARG A 110 -11.40 -2.04 -7.14
N SER A 111 -10.20 -2.33 -6.62
CA SER A 111 -9.14 -1.33 -6.53
C SER A 111 -8.23 -1.34 -7.75
N ASN A 112 -7.62 -0.18 -7.95
CA ASN A 112 -6.39 -0.01 -8.70
C ASN A 112 -5.26 0.26 -7.71
N LEU A 113 -4.03 -0.03 -8.09
CA LEU A 113 -2.86 0.11 -7.23
C LEU A 113 -1.86 1.06 -7.86
N LEU A 114 -1.39 2.08 -7.13
CA LEU A 114 -0.21 2.83 -7.57
C LEU A 114 1.04 1.96 -7.39
N VAL A 115 1.82 1.87 -8.43
CA VAL A 115 3.02 1.04 -8.43
C VAL A 115 4.24 1.83 -8.90
N TRP A 116 5.38 1.50 -8.35
CA TRP A 116 6.66 1.97 -8.85
C TRP A 116 6.86 1.55 -10.30
N ALA A 117 7.26 2.49 -11.17
CA ALA A 117 7.35 2.28 -12.61
C ALA A 117 8.20 1.05 -13.02
N PRO A 118 9.36 0.78 -12.41
CA PRO A 118 10.14 -0.41 -12.68
C PRO A 118 9.38 -1.72 -12.47
N ASN A 119 8.43 -1.80 -11.54
CA ASN A 119 7.61 -3.02 -11.35
C ASN A 119 6.77 -3.35 -12.59
N VAL A 120 6.22 -2.32 -13.27
CA VAL A 120 5.48 -2.49 -14.52
C VAL A 120 6.44 -2.76 -15.69
N ASN A 121 7.65 -2.25 -15.63
CA ASN A 121 8.70 -2.50 -16.61
C ASN A 121 9.40 -3.86 -16.41
N GLY A 122 9.20 -4.48 -15.26
CA GLY A 122 9.78 -5.77 -14.89
C GLY A 122 9.08 -6.98 -15.50
N GLU A 123 9.55 -8.15 -15.13
CA GLU A 123 9.08 -9.45 -15.65
C GLU A 123 7.57 -9.65 -15.47
N ASN A 124 7.05 -9.32 -14.29
CA ASN A 124 5.63 -9.48 -13.93
C ASN A 124 4.77 -8.25 -14.31
N GLY A 125 5.31 -7.29 -15.04
CA GLY A 125 4.66 -6.01 -15.30
C GLY A 125 3.31 -6.12 -16.01
N THR A 126 3.14 -7.10 -16.90
CA THR A 126 1.84 -7.35 -17.56
C THR A 126 0.79 -7.80 -16.55
N LEU A 127 1.14 -8.72 -15.65
CA LEU A 127 0.23 -9.17 -14.60
C LEU A 127 -0.12 -8.01 -13.66
N ILE A 128 0.87 -7.22 -13.24
CA ILE A 128 0.67 -6.03 -12.40
C ILE A 128 -0.32 -5.06 -13.05
N ARG A 129 -0.21 -4.83 -14.36
CA ARG A 129 -1.20 -4.01 -15.11
C ARG A 129 -2.59 -4.64 -15.12
N MET A 130 -2.69 -5.96 -15.31
CA MET A 130 -3.98 -6.67 -15.34
C MET A 130 -4.68 -6.65 -13.98
N VAL A 131 -3.95 -6.66 -12.87
CA VAL A 131 -4.53 -6.54 -11.53
C VAL A 131 -4.86 -5.09 -11.13
N GLY A 132 -4.66 -4.13 -12.01
CA GLY A 132 -5.00 -2.73 -11.81
C GLY A 132 -3.82 -1.84 -11.44
N GLY A 133 -2.58 -2.29 -11.63
CA GLY A 133 -1.38 -1.49 -11.39
C GLY A 133 -1.29 -0.26 -12.29
N ILE A 134 -1.11 0.92 -11.72
CA ILE A 134 -0.92 2.21 -12.41
C ILE A 134 0.50 2.66 -12.11
N PRO A 135 1.40 2.70 -13.11
CA PRO A 135 2.78 3.11 -12.88
C PRO A 135 2.87 4.61 -12.57
N ILE A 136 3.71 4.95 -11.60
CA ILE A 136 4.05 6.34 -11.29
C ILE A 136 5.21 6.74 -12.21
N PRO A 137 5.04 7.72 -13.12
CA PRO A 137 6.13 8.13 -14.00
C PRO A 137 7.24 8.84 -13.24
N GLU A 138 8.46 8.69 -13.70
CA GLU A 138 9.65 9.32 -13.14
C GLU A 138 10.28 10.28 -14.14
N GLY A 139 10.86 11.37 -13.66
CA GLY A 139 11.72 12.27 -14.45
C GLY A 139 11.01 13.22 -15.43
N SER A 140 9.69 13.09 -15.67
CA SER A 140 8.96 13.96 -16.61
C SER A 140 7.76 14.65 -15.97
N VAL A 141 7.80 15.98 -15.94
CA VAL A 141 6.66 16.81 -15.44
C VAL A 141 5.43 16.63 -16.33
N ALA A 142 5.60 16.51 -17.65
CA ALA A 142 4.50 16.33 -18.58
C ALA A 142 3.82 14.95 -18.36
N ALA A 143 4.59 13.88 -18.25
CA ALA A 143 4.11 12.55 -17.94
C ALA A 143 3.38 12.52 -16.57
N THR A 144 3.95 13.20 -15.56
CA THR A 144 3.32 13.32 -14.24
C THR A 144 1.96 14.02 -14.31
N LYS A 145 1.82 15.07 -15.12
CA LYS A 145 0.51 15.74 -15.33
C LYS A 145 -0.49 14.80 -15.98
N THR A 146 -0.10 14.06 -17.02
CA THR A 146 -0.96 13.08 -17.71
C THR A 146 -1.40 11.96 -16.74
N TYR A 147 -0.46 11.43 -15.97
CA TYR A 147 -0.72 10.44 -14.92
C TYR A 147 -1.73 10.97 -13.88
N LEU A 148 -1.52 12.17 -13.33
CA LEU A 148 -2.43 12.76 -12.34
C LEU A 148 -3.83 13.02 -12.92
N LYS A 149 -3.92 13.43 -14.19
CA LYS A 149 -5.21 13.56 -14.91
C LYS A 149 -5.91 12.20 -15.03
N ALA A 150 -5.18 11.13 -15.36
CA ALA A 150 -5.75 9.79 -15.44
C ALA A 150 -6.25 9.29 -14.07
N VAL A 151 -5.48 9.53 -12.99
CA VAL A 151 -5.86 9.20 -11.61
C VAL A 151 -7.10 10.02 -11.18
N SER A 152 -7.15 11.31 -11.53
CA SER A 152 -8.34 12.14 -11.25
C SER A 152 -9.58 11.60 -11.96
N GLY A 153 -9.46 11.22 -13.23
CA GLY A 153 -10.55 10.58 -13.97
C GLY A 153 -11.00 9.26 -13.36
N LEU A 154 -10.05 8.42 -12.87
CA LEU A 154 -10.42 7.22 -12.12
C LEU A 154 -11.30 7.53 -10.90
N LEU A 155 -10.90 8.54 -10.13
CA LEU A 155 -11.57 8.86 -8.87
C LEU A 155 -12.89 9.63 -9.04
N LYS A 156 -12.98 10.49 -10.05
CA LYS A 156 -14.15 11.37 -10.27
C LYS A 156 -15.15 10.81 -11.25
N ASP A 157 -14.66 10.32 -12.40
CA ASP A 157 -15.52 9.91 -13.51
C ASP A 157 -15.87 8.42 -13.41
N ASP A 158 -14.88 7.56 -13.09
CA ASP A 158 -15.08 6.12 -12.95
C ASP A 158 -15.53 5.72 -11.53
N HIS A 159 -15.54 6.67 -10.57
CA HIS A 159 -15.82 6.43 -9.14
C HIS A 159 -15.02 5.27 -8.58
N GLY A 160 -13.75 5.16 -9.01
CA GLY A 160 -12.88 4.04 -8.74
C GLY A 160 -12.27 4.05 -7.35
N TRP A 161 -11.73 2.90 -6.97
CA TRP A 161 -10.92 2.73 -5.77
C TRP A 161 -9.45 2.73 -6.12
N LEU A 162 -8.66 3.61 -5.48
CA LEU A 162 -7.22 3.68 -5.63
C LEU A 162 -6.53 3.26 -4.34
N HIS A 163 -5.72 2.20 -4.39
CA HIS A 163 -4.89 1.79 -3.26
C HIS A 163 -3.47 2.32 -3.42
N ILE A 164 -2.89 2.80 -2.32
CA ILE A 164 -1.54 3.36 -2.29
C ILE A 164 -0.83 2.89 -1.03
N TYR A 165 0.33 2.27 -1.19
CA TYR A 165 1.22 2.03 -0.06
C TYR A 165 1.93 3.33 0.30
N ALA A 166 1.46 3.97 1.37
CA ALA A 166 1.88 5.33 1.72
C ALA A 166 3.35 5.44 2.18
N GLU A 167 3.96 4.34 2.56
CA GLU A 167 5.38 4.24 2.91
C GLU A 167 6.32 4.34 1.69
N GLY A 168 5.81 4.07 0.47
CA GLY A 168 6.51 4.24 -0.80
C GLY A 168 7.43 3.09 -1.21
N SER A 169 7.77 2.17 -0.31
CA SER A 169 8.55 0.97 -0.60
C SER A 169 8.08 -0.20 0.26
N MET A 170 8.28 -1.43 -0.19
CA MET A 170 7.95 -2.63 0.57
C MET A 170 9.12 -3.05 1.46
N TRP A 171 8.83 -3.31 2.74
CA TRP A 171 9.77 -3.94 3.67
C TRP A 171 9.12 -5.18 4.28
N GLU A 172 9.55 -6.33 3.84
CA GLU A 172 8.90 -7.59 4.15
C GLU A 172 8.95 -7.91 5.66
N TYR A 173 7.78 -8.20 6.23
CA TYR A 173 7.58 -8.46 7.67
C TYR A 173 8.03 -7.35 8.63
N TYR A 174 8.21 -6.13 8.14
CA TYR A 174 8.57 -5.01 9.00
C TYR A 174 7.36 -4.59 9.87
N ALA A 175 7.53 -4.67 11.20
CA ALA A 175 6.41 -4.43 12.12
C ALA A 175 6.10 -2.94 12.37
N PRO A 176 7.10 -2.04 12.50
CA PRO A 176 6.82 -0.62 12.67
C PRO A 176 6.13 0.01 11.46
N ILE A 177 5.37 1.09 11.70
CA ILE A 177 4.79 1.89 10.62
C ILE A 177 5.76 2.99 10.24
N ARG A 178 6.28 2.95 9.02
CA ARG A 178 7.21 3.97 8.51
C ARG A 178 6.47 5.27 8.19
N PRO A 179 7.15 6.42 8.18
CA PRO A 179 6.54 7.70 7.82
C PRO A 179 5.86 7.65 6.45
N PHE A 180 4.65 8.20 6.38
CA PHE A 180 3.87 8.24 5.15
C PHE A 180 4.32 9.37 4.23
N LYS A 181 4.39 9.09 2.94
CA LYS A 181 4.59 10.09 1.90
C LYS A 181 3.34 10.96 1.72
N LYS A 182 3.50 12.24 1.38
CA LYS A 182 2.38 13.17 1.14
C LYS A 182 1.57 12.87 -0.13
N GLY A 183 2.08 12.02 -1.02
CA GLY A 183 1.44 11.71 -2.32
C GLY A 183 -0.02 11.30 -2.21
N PRO A 184 -0.39 10.33 -1.37
CA PRO A 184 -1.78 9.92 -1.17
C PRO A 184 -2.70 11.06 -0.73
N ALA A 185 -2.28 11.84 0.27
CA ALA A 185 -3.05 12.97 0.77
C ALA A 185 -3.20 14.07 -0.29
N ARG A 186 -2.14 14.36 -1.07
CA ARG A 186 -2.21 15.30 -2.18
C ARG A 186 -3.24 14.87 -3.23
N ILE A 187 -3.25 13.60 -3.62
CA ILE A 187 -4.24 13.07 -4.57
C ILE A 187 -5.65 13.19 -3.96
N ALA A 188 -5.83 12.86 -2.68
CA ALA A 188 -7.11 12.97 -1.98
C ALA A 188 -7.61 14.41 -1.94
N CYS A 189 -6.78 15.36 -1.50
CA CYS A 189 -7.11 16.78 -1.41
C CYS A 189 -7.45 17.39 -2.77
N SER A 190 -6.66 17.08 -3.81
CA SER A 190 -6.89 17.60 -5.17
C SER A 190 -8.15 17.05 -5.83
N ASN A 191 -8.67 15.92 -5.38
CA ASN A 191 -9.86 15.28 -5.93
C ASN A 191 -11.07 15.33 -4.99
N ASP A 192 -10.92 15.92 -3.80
CA ASP A 192 -11.94 15.94 -2.74
C ASP A 192 -12.47 14.52 -2.42
N LYS A 193 -11.54 13.59 -2.19
CA LYS A 193 -11.86 12.17 -1.92
C LYS A 193 -11.36 11.75 -0.55
N PRO A 194 -12.11 10.88 0.14
CA PRO A 194 -11.67 10.32 1.42
C PRO A 194 -10.55 9.32 1.24
N ILE A 195 -9.79 9.12 2.32
CA ILE A 195 -8.82 8.03 2.46
C ILE A 195 -9.34 7.04 3.49
N ILE A 196 -9.35 5.75 3.14
CA ILE A 196 -9.56 4.63 4.06
C ILE A 196 -8.19 4.14 4.54
N PRO A 197 -7.85 4.30 5.82
CA PRO A 197 -6.64 3.71 6.38
C PRO A 197 -6.83 2.20 6.53
N LEU A 198 -5.85 1.44 6.05
CA LEU A 198 -5.73 0.00 6.21
C LEU A 198 -4.42 -0.28 6.94
N GLY A 199 -4.41 -1.25 7.87
CA GLY A 199 -3.20 -1.59 8.61
C GLY A 199 -2.94 -3.09 8.62
N PHE A 200 -1.73 -3.51 8.27
CA PHE A 200 -1.29 -4.88 8.44
C PHE A 200 -0.59 -5.04 9.77
N SER A 201 -1.08 -5.97 10.59
CA SER A 201 -0.42 -6.45 11.79
C SER A 201 -0.15 -7.95 11.70
N TYR A 202 0.63 -8.47 12.65
CA TYR A 202 1.10 -9.84 12.63
C TYR A 202 0.53 -10.63 13.79
N ARG A 203 0.32 -11.93 13.54
CA ARG A 203 -0.04 -12.92 14.53
C ARG A 203 0.94 -14.08 14.46
N GLU A 204 1.25 -14.68 15.61
CA GLU A 204 2.11 -15.87 15.66
C GLU A 204 1.55 -17.00 14.78
N PRO A 205 2.38 -17.63 13.96
CA PRO A 205 1.99 -18.82 13.24
C PRO A 205 1.85 -19.98 14.24
N GLY A 206 0.86 -20.86 14.03
CA GLY A 206 0.80 -22.12 14.79
C GLY A 206 2.01 -23.01 14.48
N TRP A 207 2.25 -24.02 15.32
CA TRP A 207 3.40 -24.91 15.23
C TRP A 207 3.65 -25.49 13.82
N ILE A 208 2.62 -25.99 13.15
CA ILE A 208 2.71 -26.52 11.78
C ILE A 208 3.23 -25.46 10.79
N ARG A 209 2.68 -24.24 10.87
CA ARG A 209 3.06 -23.16 9.97
C ARG A 209 4.50 -22.68 10.22
N LYS A 210 4.90 -22.66 11.48
CA LYS A 210 6.24 -22.25 11.89
C LYS A 210 7.30 -23.29 11.50
N ASN A 211 7.06 -24.57 11.81
CA ASN A 211 8.09 -25.59 11.71
C ASN A 211 8.07 -26.38 10.39
N ILE A 212 6.89 -26.53 9.77
CA ILE A 212 6.77 -27.27 8.50
C ILE A 212 6.79 -26.32 7.31
N PHE A 213 6.00 -25.23 7.36
CA PHE A 213 5.92 -24.28 6.25
C PHE A 213 6.87 -23.08 6.37
N HIS A 214 7.68 -23.02 7.43
CA HIS A 214 8.64 -21.95 7.71
C HIS A 214 8.04 -20.55 7.56
N GLN A 215 6.76 -20.40 7.96
CA GLN A 215 6.06 -19.13 7.87
C GLN A 215 6.42 -18.23 9.05
N ALA A 216 6.92 -17.03 8.76
CA ALA A 216 7.35 -16.09 9.79
C ALA A 216 6.19 -15.54 10.62
N ALA A 217 5.06 -15.19 10.01
CA ALA A 217 3.89 -14.66 10.69
C ALA A 217 2.60 -14.92 9.90
N LYS A 218 1.46 -14.84 10.58
CA LYS A 218 0.13 -14.69 9.95
C LYS A 218 -0.25 -13.22 9.94
N PHE A 219 -1.04 -12.80 8.97
CA PHE A 219 -1.44 -11.41 8.80
C PHE A 219 -2.85 -11.15 9.34
N THR A 220 -3.03 -9.98 9.97
CA THR A 220 -4.35 -9.36 10.13
C THR A 220 -4.36 -8.07 9.34
N LEU A 221 -5.37 -7.89 8.49
CA LEU A 221 -5.64 -6.61 7.81
C LEU A 221 -6.79 -5.93 8.51
N HIS A 222 -6.52 -4.77 9.07
CA HIS A 222 -7.48 -3.90 9.73
C HIS A 222 -8.01 -2.86 8.74
N VAL A 223 -9.31 -2.58 8.80
CA VAL A 223 -9.97 -1.58 7.96
C VAL A 223 -10.50 -0.46 8.84
N GLY A 224 -9.99 0.74 8.65
CA GLY A 224 -10.39 1.92 9.42
C GLY A 224 -11.58 2.67 8.84
N GLU A 225 -11.94 3.76 9.52
CA GLU A 225 -12.96 4.71 9.12
C GLU A 225 -12.42 5.67 8.04
N PRO A 226 -13.27 6.22 7.14
CA PRO A 226 -12.82 7.16 6.14
C PRO A 226 -12.37 8.48 6.76
N LEU A 227 -11.24 8.98 6.31
CA LEU A 227 -10.66 10.27 6.68
C LEU A 227 -10.84 11.25 5.52
N PHE A 228 -11.43 12.40 5.80
CA PHE A 228 -11.71 13.42 4.79
C PHE A 228 -10.68 14.56 4.85
N PRO A 229 -10.34 15.18 3.69
CA PRO A 229 -9.57 16.41 3.67
C PRO A 229 -10.26 17.51 4.50
N ASN A 230 -9.52 18.17 5.38
CA ASN A 230 -10.05 19.30 6.14
C ASN A 230 -10.10 20.56 5.27
N LYS A 231 -11.29 20.99 4.85
CA LYS A 231 -11.49 22.10 3.91
C LYS A 231 -11.21 23.49 4.54
N GLU A 232 -11.13 23.57 5.86
CA GLU A 232 -10.83 24.80 6.58
C GLU A 232 -9.34 25.18 6.51
N LEU A 233 -8.48 24.18 6.24
CA LEU A 233 -7.04 24.39 6.15
C LEU A 233 -6.61 24.83 4.74
N GLY A 234 -5.51 25.57 4.67
CA GLY A 234 -4.84 25.90 3.42
C GLY A 234 -4.32 24.65 2.68
N PRO A 235 -4.07 24.71 1.36
CA PRO A 235 -3.78 23.51 0.56
C PRO A 235 -2.62 22.65 1.11
N LYS A 236 -1.50 23.28 1.50
CA LYS A 236 -0.32 22.56 2.02
C LYS A 236 -0.55 21.98 3.41
N GLU A 237 -1.25 22.74 4.27
CA GLU A 237 -1.60 22.30 5.62
C GLU A 237 -2.59 21.16 5.59
N ARG A 238 -3.57 21.20 4.68
CA ARG A 238 -4.56 20.13 4.45
C ARG A 238 -3.91 18.83 4.04
N GLU A 239 -2.93 18.88 3.11
CA GLU A 239 -2.17 17.69 2.71
C GLU A 239 -1.39 17.10 3.89
N MET A 240 -0.76 17.94 4.71
CA MET A 240 0.00 17.51 5.87
C MET A 240 -0.91 16.92 6.94
N ASP A 241 -1.99 17.63 7.31
CA ASP A 241 -2.99 17.16 8.27
C ASP A 241 -3.53 15.78 7.91
N LEU A 242 -3.96 15.62 6.65
CA LEU A 242 -4.50 14.33 6.19
C LEU A 242 -3.43 13.23 6.19
N THR A 243 -2.17 13.55 5.85
CA THR A 243 -1.06 12.60 5.91
C THR A 243 -0.84 12.11 7.34
N ILE A 244 -0.81 13.05 8.31
CA ILE A 244 -0.64 12.73 9.73
C ILE A 244 -1.77 11.86 10.23
N ARG A 245 -3.01 12.28 10.02
CA ARG A 245 -4.19 11.53 10.47
C ARG A 245 -4.25 10.12 9.85
N CYS A 246 -3.83 9.95 8.59
CA CYS A 246 -3.75 8.63 7.96
C CYS A 246 -2.69 7.75 8.62
N HIS A 247 -1.51 8.29 8.90
CA HIS A 247 -0.44 7.57 9.59
C HIS A 247 -0.89 7.13 10.99
N ASP A 248 -1.42 8.06 11.79
CA ASP A 248 -1.87 7.81 13.15
C ASP A 248 -3.03 6.81 13.19
N ALA A 249 -3.95 6.90 12.24
CA ALA A 249 -5.02 5.92 12.11
C ALA A 249 -4.49 4.51 11.80
N VAL A 250 -3.49 4.39 10.90
CA VAL A 250 -2.88 3.07 10.63
C VAL A 250 -2.13 2.55 11.85
N CYS A 251 -1.37 3.39 12.54
CA CYS A 251 -0.70 3.02 13.79
C CYS A 251 -1.72 2.49 14.83
N SER A 252 -2.79 3.22 15.05
CA SER A 252 -3.86 2.84 15.99
C SER A 252 -4.52 1.52 15.59
N LEU A 253 -4.80 1.30 14.30
CA LEU A 253 -5.39 0.06 13.79
C LEU A 253 -4.52 -1.17 14.06
N VAL A 254 -3.21 -1.02 14.03
CA VAL A 254 -2.27 -2.13 14.27
C VAL A 254 -1.78 -2.22 15.71
N GLY A 255 -2.27 -1.35 16.60
CA GLY A 255 -1.95 -1.34 18.03
C GLY A 255 -0.58 -0.72 18.35
N ILE A 256 -0.09 0.19 17.52
CA ILE A 256 1.15 0.96 17.74
C ILE A 256 0.76 2.37 18.14
N ASP A 257 1.36 2.91 19.22
CA ASP A 257 1.20 4.33 19.54
C ASP A 257 1.88 5.17 18.46
N PRO A 258 1.19 6.14 17.82
CA PRO A 258 1.82 7.04 16.84
C PRO A 258 3.06 7.76 17.38
N LYS A 259 3.17 7.98 18.68
CA LYS A 259 4.34 8.54 19.34
C LYS A 259 5.58 7.64 19.26
N ASP A 260 5.35 6.33 19.14
CA ASP A 260 6.41 5.34 18.97
C ASP A 260 6.88 5.23 17.52
N SER A 261 6.23 5.95 16.61
CA SER A 261 6.64 6.13 15.22
C SER A 261 7.37 7.45 15.05
N ILE A 262 8.43 7.47 14.25
CA ILE A 262 9.14 8.71 13.91
C ILE A 262 8.25 9.54 12.98
N TYR A 263 7.44 10.39 13.57
CA TYR A 263 6.52 11.25 12.83
C TYR A 263 6.27 12.60 13.53
N PRO A 264 5.81 13.60 12.82
CA PRO A 264 6.22 13.95 11.49
C PRO A 264 7.55 14.61 11.55
N PRO A 265 8.00 14.82 10.50
CA PRO A 265 7.93 14.22 9.19
C PRO A 265 9.28 13.85 8.71
N VAL A 266 10.29 14.01 9.54
CA VAL A 266 11.67 13.83 9.13
C VAL A 266 12.18 12.58 9.81
N PHE A 267 12.19 11.53 9.04
CA PHE A 267 12.88 10.32 9.43
C PHE A 267 14.38 10.61 9.53
N ASP A 268 14.88 10.70 10.74
CA ASP A 268 16.32 10.84 11.00
C ASP A 268 16.99 9.47 10.89
N ASN A 269 17.61 9.21 9.76
CA ASN A 269 18.30 7.95 9.51
C ASN A 269 19.40 7.65 10.53
N SER A 270 20.03 8.68 11.15
CA SER A 270 21.07 8.50 12.15
C SER A 270 20.55 7.90 13.45
N LYS A 271 19.28 8.15 13.78
CA LYS A 271 18.62 7.66 15.01
C LYS A 271 17.75 6.41 14.77
N ARG A 272 17.64 5.97 13.54
CA ARG A 272 16.74 4.89 13.15
C ARG A 272 17.01 3.58 13.86
N VAL A 273 18.28 3.21 13.98
CA VAL A 273 18.69 1.94 14.61
C VAL A 273 18.31 1.95 16.08
N ASP A 274 18.62 3.02 16.78
CA ASP A 274 18.32 3.17 18.20
C ASP A 274 16.82 3.17 18.44
N TYR A 275 16.07 3.95 17.67
CA TYR A 275 14.62 4.00 17.75
C TYR A 275 13.98 2.61 17.63
N TYR A 276 14.34 1.84 16.62
CA TYR A 276 13.74 0.52 16.42
C TYR A 276 14.24 -0.52 17.41
N THR A 277 15.48 -0.44 17.86
CA THR A 277 16.01 -1.31 18.90
C THR A 277 15.29 -1.07 20.21
N ASP A 278 15.09 0.18 20.60
CA ASP A 278 14.46 0.56 21.86
C ASP A 278 12.96 0.28 21.87
N THR A 279 12.28 0.57 20.75
CA THR A 279 10.81 0.45 20.66
C THR A 279 10.35 -1.00 20.43
N TYR A 280 11.08 -1.76 19.62
CA TYR A 280 10.64 -3.09 19.14
C TYR A 280 11.54 -4.23 19.59
N GLY A 281 12.54 -3.94 20.43
CA GLY A 281 13.38 -4.94 21.08
C GLY A 281 14.58 -5.41 20.27
N VAL A 282 15.27 -6.32 20.92
CA VAL A 282 16.60 -6.82 20.61
C VAL A 282 16.79 -7.23 19.15
N GLY A 283 17.85 -6.72 18.54
CA GLY A 283 18.45 -7.32 17.36
C GLY A 283 18.15 -6.67 16.04
N TYR A 284 17.48 -5.53 16.03
CA TYR A 284 17.49 -4.70 14.85
C TYR A 284 18.90 -4.09 14.68
N LYS A 285 19.72 -4.79 13.96
CA LYS A 285 20.96 -4.20 13.44
C LYS A 285 20.57 -3.64 12.08
N GLY A 286 20.42 -2.31 12.02
CA GLY A 286 20.21 -1.67 10.74
C GLY A 286 21.07 -2.37 9.70
N SER A 287 20.55 -2.67 8.60
CA SER A 287 21.33 -3.17 7.46
C SER A 287 21.90 -2.00 6.72
N TYR A 288 22.95 -2.03 6.51
CA TYR A 288 23.93 -1.33 6.32
C TYR A 288 24.58 -1.23 4.91
#